data_6ee1b02be81423f85c871903763d62f0
#
_entry.id   6ee1b02be81423f85c871903763d62f0
#
_cell.length_a   1.000
_cell.length_b   1.000
_cell.length_c   1.000
_cell.angle_alpha   90.00
_cell.angle_beta   90.00
_cell.angle_gamma   90.00
#
_symmetry.space_group_name_H-M   'P 1'
#
loop_
_entity.id
_entity.type
_entity.pdbx_description
1 polymer ?
#
loop_
_entity_poly.entity_id
_entity_poly.type
_entity_poly.pdbx_seq_one_letter_code
_entity_poly.pdbx_strand_id
1 'polypeptide(L)'
;GGISIIDAKPFITDIEKLPADITENNQVNGKVLIYHTHTNEAYLKTEQERIQQLYASRTNDSEYTVVKTGNTLTDALEKYGISVDHDTSNNEENGYNRAYATSMSNITSMTKENGKYSLYIDLHRDSYTKNVDSTVTIDGVKVAKVMFVVGTQAPDYKNNLALAEKMMELLNEIHPQLCERVLEVDTNYNQNISDHALLIEVGDNAVTAEEASRAAEYVAQALAELHGVMW
;
A
#
# COMPACT_ATOMS: atom_id res chain seq x y z
N GLY A 1 9.88 19.25 -14.26
CA GLY A 1 10.11 18.47 -15.44
C GLY A 1 9.18 17.29 -15.40
N GLY A 2 8.28 17.16 -16.40
CA GLY A 2 7.34 16.07 -16.45
C GLY A 2 8.07 14.73 -16.51
N ILE A 3 7.58 13.77 -15.75
CA ILE A 3 7.96 12.35 -15.89
C ILE A 3 7.52 11.96 -17.31
N SER A 4 8.48 11.71 -18.21
CA SER A 4 8.16 11.13 -19.50
C SER A 4 7.61 9.74 -19.26
N ILE A 5 6.45 9.45 -19.82
CA ILE A 5 5.95 8.09 -19.94
C ILE A 5 7.04 7.32 -20.67
N ILE A 6 7.81 6.52 -19.92
CA ILE A 6 8.76 5.59 -20.50
C ILE A 6 7.91 4.54 -21.18
N ASP A 7 8.14 4.31 -22.47
CA ASP A 7 7.55 3.20 -23.21
C ASP A 7 7.73 1.91 -22.37
N ALA A 8 6.70 1.53 -21.67
CA ALA A 8 6.69 0.37 -20.80
C ALA A 8 6.82 -0.88 -21.72
N LYS A 9 8.01 -1.43 -21.79
CA LYS A 9 8.14 -2.81 -22.28
C LYS A 9 7.50 -3.71 -21.24
N PRO A 10 6.68 -4.69 -21.63
CA PRO A 10 6.08 -5.64 -20.69
C PRO A 10 7.21 -6.44 -20.02
N PHE A 11 7.45 -6.16 -18.73
CA PHE A 11 8.50 -6.83 -17.95
C PHE A 11 8.09 -8.22 -17.44
N ILE A 12 6.85 -8.63 -17.60
CA ILE A 12 6.41 -9.93 -17.14
C ILE A 12 6.38 -10.91 -18.32
N THR A 13 7.46 -11.67 -18.47
CA THR A 13 7.54 -12.81 -19.41
C THR A 13 7.08 -14.13 -18.77
N ASP A 14 6.80 -14.17 -17.47
CA ASP A 14 6.43 -15.40 -16.73
C ASP A 14 5.11 -15.22 -15.94
N ILE A 15 3.99 -15.09 -16.65
CA ILE A 15 2.63 -15.20 -16.08
C ILE A 15 2.45 -16.55 -15.35
N GLU A 16 3.24 -17.56 -15.71
CA GLU A 16 3.21 -18.90 -15.10
C GLU A 16 3.60 -18.93 -13.59
N LYS A 17 4.18 -17.85 -13.06
CA LYS A 17 4.56 -17.78 -11.63
C LYS A 17 3.46 -17.23 -10.72
N LEU A 18 2.43 -16.60 -11.28
CA LEU A 18 1.29 -16.15 -10.50
C LEU A 18 0.31 -17.32 -10.31
N PRO A 19 -0.30 -17.47 -9.12
CA PRO A 19 -1.37 -18.45 -8.93
C PRO A 19 -2.46 -18.28 -9.97
N ALA A 20 -3.00 -19.39 -10.47
CA ALA A 20 -4.00 -19.40 -11.56
C ALA A 20 -5.24 -18.53 -11.25
N ASP A 21 -5.60 -18.43 -9.97
CA ASP A 21 -6.74 -17.66 -9.48
C ASP A 21 -6.57 -16.14 -9.66
N ILE A 22 -5.32 -15.67 -9.77
CA ILE A 22 -5.01 -14.26 -10.05
C ILE A 22 -5.28 -13.92 -11.52
N THR A 23 -5.27 -14.92 -12.40
CA THR A 23 -5.44 -14.77 -13.86
C THR A 23 -6.85 -15.11 -14.35
N GLU A 24 -7.71 -15.71 -13.51
CA GLU A 24 -9.08 -16.06 -13.89
C GLU A 24 -10.08 -14.96 -13.58
N ASN A 25 -10.73 -14.51 -14.63
CA ASN A 25 -11.73 -13.45 -14.70
C ASN A 25 -13.01 -13.83 -13.95
N ASN A 26 -13.03 -13.64 -12.65
CA ASN A 26 -14.24 -13.65 -11.85
C ASN A 26 -14.76 -12.21 -11.77
N GLN A 27 -15.73 -11.83 -12.62
CA GLN A 27 -16.50 -10.58 -12.64
C GLN A 27 -16.12 -9.56 -11.54
N VAL A 28 -14.92 -9.03 -11.64
CA VAL A 28 -14.37 -8.02 -10.77
C VAL A 28 -14.70 -6.67 -11.41
N ASN A 29 -14.99 -5.64 -10.61
CA ASN A 29 -15.37 -4.35 -11.14
C ASN A 29 -14.22 -3.58 -11.82
N GLY A 30 -13.02 -4.16 -11.88
CA GLY A 30 -11.83 -3.52 -12.45
C GLY A 30 -11.24 -2.39 -11.61
N LYS A 31 -11.70 -2.22 -10.37
CA LYS A 31 -11.25 -1.15 -9.47
C LYS A 31 -10.32 -1.65 -8.39
N VAL A 32 -9.50 -0.75 -7.87
CA VAL A 32 -8.72 -0.91 -6.64
C VAL A 32 -9.49 -0.26 -5.49
N LEU A 33 -9.54 -0.92 -4.32
CA LEU A 33 -9.98 -0.30 -3.07
C LEU A 33 -8.77 -0.01 -2.21
N ILE A 34 -8.58 1.27 -1.85
CA ILE A 34 -7.62 1.69 -0.83
C ILE A 34 -8.38 2.00 0.45
N TYR A 35 -7.92 1.49 1.58
CA TYR A 35 -8.46 1.79 2.90
C TYR A 35 -7.34 1.81 3.95
N HIS A 36 -7.68 2.19 5.17
CA HIS A 36 -6.73 2.33 6.27
C HIS A 36 -7.35 1.75 7.55
N THR A 37 -6.94 0.55 7.94
CA THR A 37 -7.38 0.00 9.24
C THR A 37 -6.98 0.94 10.37
N HIS A 38 -5.76 1.49 10.33
CA HIS A 38 -5.27 2.48 11.28
C HIS A 38 -5.21 3.89 10.67
N THR A 39 -6.38 4.47 10.41
CA THR A 39 -6.57 5.77 9.72
C THR A 39 -5.76 6.92 10.32
N ASN A 40 -5.52 6.90 11.64
CA ASN A 40 -4.84 7.99 12.36
C ASN A 40 -3.33 7.78 12.49
N GLU A 41 -2.74 6.77 11.88
CA GLU A 41 -1.29 6.60 11.82
C GLU A 41 -0.64 7.80 11.16
N ALA A 42 0.30 8.43 11.90
CA ALA A 42 0.86 9.71 11.53
C ALA A 42 2.31 9.61 11.08
N TYR A 43 2.67 10.53 10.21
CA TYR A 43 4.03 10.85 9.78
C TYR A 43 4.53 12.15 10.42
N LEU A 44 5.83 12.38 10.39
CA LEU A 44 6.40 13.67 10.73
C LEU A 44 5.96 14.75 9.73
N LYS A 45 5.84 15.97 10.22
CA LYS A 45 5.49 17.13 9.39
C LYS A 45 6.69 17.68 8.63
N THR A 46 7.87 17.61 9.24
CA THR A 46 9.08 18.26 8.73
C THR A 46 10.34 17.44 9.00
N GLU A 47 11.36 17.65 8.18
CA GLU A 47 12.72 17.14 8.43
C GLU A 47 13.29 17.64 9.78
N GLN A 48 12.90 18.85 10.23
CA GLN A 48 13.35 19.38 11.49
C GLN A 48 12.86 18.54 12.69
N GLU A 49 11.64 18.00 12.62
CA GLU A 49 11.13 17.08 13.64
C GLU A 49 11.96 15.80 13.70
N ARG A 50 12.38 15.27 12.57
CA ARG A 50 13.28 14.11 12.52
C ARG A 50 14.65 14.43 13.12
N ILE A 51 15.25 15.56 12.78
CA ILE A 51 16.51 16.01 13.37
C ILE A 51 16.41 16.11 14.91
N GLN A 52 15.27 16.52 15.41
CA GLN A 52 14.97 16.58 16.84
C GLN A 52 14.62 15.21 17.44
N GLN A 53 14.65 14.13 16.63
CA GLN A 53 14.28 12.77 17.02
C GLN A 53 12.86 12.67 17.58
N LEU A 54 11.95 13.46 17.03
CA LEU A 54 10.52 13.32 17.27
C LEU A 54 9.99 12.16 16.43
N TYR A 55 9.00 11.48 16.99
CA TYR A 55 8.33 10.37 16.30
C TYR A 55 6.85 10.66 16.26
N ALA A 56 6.28 10.64 15.06
CA ALA A 56 4.84 10.79 14.92
C ALA A 56 4.13 9.58 15.52
N SER A 57 3.03 9.80 16.21
CA SER A 57 2.22 8.71 16.75
C SER A 57 0.90 8.64 15.97
N ARG A 58 -0.08 9.41 16.38
CA ARG A 58 -1.41 9.46 15.79
C ARG A 58 -1.90 10.90 15.74
N THR A 59 -2.70 11.21 14.70
CA THR A 59 -3.34 12.52 14.57
C THR A 59 -4.65 12.40 13.81
N ASN A 60 -5.58 13.32 14.05
CA ASN A 60 -6.80 13.48 13.23
C ASN A 60 -6.59 14.44 12.05
N ASP A 61 -5.38 14.98 11.89
CA ASP A 61 -5.04 15.83 10.75
C ASP A 61 -4.59 14.95 9.58
N SER A 62 -5.51 14.70 8.66
CA SER A 62 -5.32 13.79 7.53
C SER A 62 -4.15 14.18 6.59
N GLU A 63 -3.71 15.44 6.62
CA GLU A 63 -2.53 15.89 5.85
C GLU A 63 -1.21 15.27 6.33
N TYR A 64 -1.22 14.66 7.52
CA TYR A 64 -0.03 14.02 8.12
C TYR A 64 -0.28 12.57 8.53
N THR A 65 -1.29 11.92 7.95
CA THR A 65 -1.59 10.50 8.20
C THR A 65 -1.42 9.67 6.93
N VAL A 66 -1.57 8.36 7.09
CA VAL A 66 -1.64 7.39 5.98
C VAL A 66 -2.70 7.74 4.93
N VAL A 67 -3.75 8.51 5.31
CA VAL A 67 -4.77 9.01 4.37
C VAL A 67 -4.16 9.92 3.30
N LYS A 68 -3.21 10.80 3.68
CA LYS A 68 -2.49 11.63 2.70
C LYS A 68 -1.73 10.79 1.69
N THR A 69 -1.05 9.76 2.17
CA THR A 69 -0.32 8.81 1.32
C THR A 69 -1.29 8.05 0.40
N GLY A 70 -2.47 7.64 0.93
CA GLY A 70 -3.55 7.04 0.15
C GLY A 70 -4.12 7.96 -0.92
N ASN A 71 -4.31 9.26 -0.63
CA ASN A 71 -4.71 10.25 -1.62
C ASN A 71 -3.69 10.33 -2.77
N THR A 72 -2.38 10.38 -2.43
CA THR A 72 -1.32 10.41 -3.45
C THR A 72 -1.31 9.14 -4.29
N LEU A 73 -1.49 7.97 -3.66
CA LEU A 73 -1.58 6.68 -4.35
C LEU A 73 -2.78 6.66 -5.31
N THR A 74 -3.94 7.14 -4.87
CA THR A 74 -5.16 7.26 -5.68
C THR A 74 -4.92 8.13 -6.90
N ASP A 75 -4.46 9.36 -6.68
CA ASP A 75 -4.17 10.31 -7.77
C ASP A 75 -3.16 9.76 -8.79
N ALA A 76 -2.18 9.01 -8.32
CA ALA A 76 -1.15 8.42 -9.17
C ALA A 76 -1.71 7.23 -9.98
N LEU A 77 -2.50 6.35 -9.37
CA LEU A 77 -3.15 5.23 -10.06
C LEU A 77 -4.14 5.72 -11.14
N GLU A 78 -4.91 6.76 -10.83
CA GLU A 78 -5.84 7.36 -11.80
C GLU A 78 -5.12 7.94 -13.02
N LYS A 79 -3.91 8.48 -12.86
CA LYS A 79 -3.07 8.91 -14.00
C LYS A 79 -2.64 7.76 -14.91
N TYR A 80 -2.55 6.54 -14.36
CA TYR A 80 -2.31 5.32 -15.14
C TYR A 80 -3.60 4.70 -15.69
N GLY A 81 -4.76 5.34 -15.48
CA GLY A 81 -6.05 4.86 -15.97
C GLY A 81 -6.69 3.77 -15.10
N ILE A 82 -6.16 3.54 -13.89
CA ILE A 82 -6.68 2.57 -12.93
C ILE A 82 -7.73 3.25 -12.07
N SER A 83 -8.95 2.71 -12.06
CA SER A 83 -10.04 3.23 -11.23
C SER A 83 -9.84 2.86 -9.77
N VAL A 84 -10.04 3.80 -8.86
CA VAL A 84 -9.82 3.63 -7.42
C VAL A 84 -11.03 4.12 -6.65
N ASP A 85 -11.45 3.34 -5.66
CA ASP A 85 -12.29 3.82 -4.56
C ASP A 85 -11.39 3.94 -3.32
N HIS A 86 -11.36 5.10 -2.66
CA HIS A 86 -10.53 5.35 -1.48
C HIS A 86 -11.42 5.60 -0.26
N ASP A 87 -11.42 4.67 0.70
CA ASP A 87 -12.10 4.82 1.99
C ASP A 87 -11.21 5.61 2.96
N THR A 88 -11.62 6.83 3.25
CA THR A 88 -10.96 7.72 4.21
C THR A 88 -11.67 7.75 5.57
N SER A 89 -12.58 6.82 5.82
CA SER A 89 -13.32 6.71 7.09
C SER A 89 -12.37 6.54 8.28
N ASN A 90 -12.69 7.20 9.40
CA ASN A 90 -11.91 7.03 10.61
C ASN A 90 -12.24 5.70 11.31
N ASN A 91 -11.52 4.66 10.98
CA ASN A 91 -11.71 3.33 11.56
C ASN A 91 -11.30 3.23 13.03
N GLU A 92 -10.60 4.24 13.57
CA GLU A 92 -10.20 4.33 14.98
C GLU A 92 -11.14 5.20 15.83
N GLU A 93 -12.23 5.75 15.28
CA GLU A 93 -13.18 6.59 16.02
C GLU A 93 -13.72 5.87 17.27
N ASN A 94 -13.95 4.57 17.18
CA ASN A 94 -14.43 3.74 18.29
C ASN A 94 -13.30 3.06 19.09
N GLY A 95 -12.06 3.52 18.91
CA GLY A 95 -10.87 3.07 19.62
C GLY A 95 -10.00 2.11 18.80
N TYR A 96 -8.70 2.18 19.03
CA TYR A 96 -7.66 1.42 18.35
C TYR A 96 -7.95 -0.09 18.24
N ASN A 97 -8.37 -0.71 19.33
CA ASN A 97 -8.62 -2.16 19.37
C ASN A 97 -9.81 -2.61 18.51
N ARG A 98 -10.62 -1.69 18.02
CA ARG A 98 -11.77 -1.97 17.14
C ARG A 98 -11.49 -1.67 15.68
N ALA A 99 -10.35 -1.10 15.36
CA ALA A 99 -10.02 -0.62 14.03
C ALA A 99 -10.18 -1.72 12.94
N TYR A 100 -9.66 -2.91 13.19
CA TYR A 100 -9.82 -4.05 12.26
C TYR A 100 -11.28 -4.48 12.05
N ALA A 101 -12.08 -4.50 13.09
CA ALA A 101 -13.50 -4.85 12.96
C ALA A 101 -14.29 -3.75 12.23
N THR A 102 -13.94 -2.48 12.48
CA THR A 102 -14.58 -1.32 11.82
C THR A 102 -14.21 -1.29 10.34
N SER A 103 -12.93 -1.40 10.01
CA SER A 103 -12.47 -1.41 8.61
C SER A 103 -13.06 -2.61 7.84
N MET A 104 -13.09 -3.82 8.42
CA MET A 104 -13.73 -4.97 7.78
C MET A 104 -15.22 -4.73 7.49
N SER A 105 -15.94 -4.09 8.41
CA SER A 105 -17.36 -3.73 8.18
C SER A 105 -17.51 -2.77 7.00
N ASN A 106 -16.66 -1.73 6.95
CA ASN A 106 -16.71 -0.72 5.89
C ASN A 106 -16.37 -1.33 4.52
N ILE A 107 -15.25 -2.04 4.39
CA ILE A 107 -14.85 -2.66 3.12
C ILE A 107 -15.84 -3.72 2.66
N THR A 108 -16.48 -4.46 3.59
CA THR A 108 -17.55 -5.40 3.25
C THR A 108 -18.78 -4.69 2.70
N SER A 109 -19.17 -3.54 3.28
CA SER A 109 -20.27 -2.73 2.79
C SER A 109 -19.99 -2.17 1.40
N MET A 110 -18.80 -1.60 1.19
CA MET A 110 -18.38 -1.10 -0.11
C MET A 110 -18.35 -2.20 -1.17
N THR A 111 -17.85 -3.40 -0.81
CA THR A 111 -17.83 -4.56 -1.72
C THR A 111 -19.24 -5.01 -2.09
N LYS A 112 -20.20 -4.96 -1.16
CA LYS A 112 -21.61 -5.30 -1.46
C LYS A 112 -22.27 -4.27 -2.40
N GLU A 113 -21.93 -3.00 -2.24
CA GLU A 113 -22.53 -1.90 -3.03
C GLU A 113 -21.91 -1.82 -4.43
N ASN A 114 -20.61 -1.97 -4.55
CA ASN A 114 -19.85 -1.71 -5.78
C ASN A 114 -19.41 -2.97 -6.53
N GLY A 115 -19.61 -4.16 -5.97
CA GLY A 115 -19.03 -5.42 -6.45
C GLY A 115 -17.64 -5.67 -5.89
N LYS A 116 -17.09 -6.84 -6.18
CA LYS A 116 -15.71 -7.19 -5.78
C LYS A 116 -14.70 -6.26 -6.44
N TYR A 117 -13.72 -5.82 -5.67
CA TYR A 117 -12.58 -5.08 -6.19
C TYR A 117 -11.52 -6.04 -6.72
N SER A 118 -10.79 -5.60 -7.73
CA SER A 118 -9.67 -6.34 -8.30
C SER A 118 -8.50 -6.47 -7.32
N LEU A 119 -8.35 -5.45 -6.48
CA LEU A 119 -7.30 -5.39 -5.46
C LEU A 119 -7.81 -4.61 -4.25
N TYR A 120 -7.50 -5.10 -3.06
CA TYR A 120 -7.75 -4.44 -1.78
C TYR A 120 -6.40 -4.04 -1.17
N ILE A 121 -6.23 -2.78 -0.82
CA ILE A 121 -5.00 -2.25 -0.23
C ILE A 121 -5.32 -1.65 1.13
N ASP A 122 -4.83 -2.28 2.20
CA ASP A 122 -4.76 -1.69 3.54
C ASP A 122 -3.43 -0.93 3.67
N LEU A 123 -3.50 0.40 3.62
CA LEU A 123 -2.31 1.22 3.61
C LEU A 123 -2.01 1.77 5.00
N HIS A 124 -0.84 1.42 5.49
CA HIS A 124 -0.31 1.68 6.82
C HIS A 124 1.04 2.39 6.80
N ARG A 125 1.58 2.65 7.96
CA ARG A 125 3.00 2.92 8.20
C ARG A 125 3.50 2.09 9.37
N ASP A 126 4.75 1.62 9.30
CA ASP A 126 5.37 0.82 10.35
C ASP A 126 5.72 1.65 11.60
N SER A 127 6.10 0.98 12.66
CA SER A 127 6.66 1.59 13.86
C SER A 127 8.17 1.73 13.72
N TYR A 128 8.72 2.91 14.05
CA TYR A 128 10.17 3.12 14.01
C TYR A 128 10.93 2.07 14.81
N THR A 129 11.89 1.46 14.14
CA THR A 129 12.87 0.57 14.77
C THR A 129 14.21 1.29 14.84
N LYS A 130 14.79 1.40 16.02
CA LYS A 130 16.07 2.08 16.23
C LYS A 130 17.17 1.49 15.32
N ASN A 131 17.90 2.36 14.64
CA ASN A 131 18.99 2.06 13.69
C ASN A 131 18.52 1.40 12.38
N VAL A 132 17.24 1.44 12.03
CA VAL A 132 16.73 1.11 10.71
C VAL A 132 16.55 2.42 9.93
N ASP A 133 17.10 2.50 8.73
CA ASP A 133 16.87 3.62 7.82
C ASP A 133 15.64 3.32 6.97
N SER A 134 14.56 4.01 7.26
CA SER A 134 13.25 3.85 6.59
C SER A 134 13.10 4.72 5.35
N THR A 135 14.23 5.27 4.85
CA THR A 135 14.27 6.05 3.61
C THR A 135 15.32 5.53 2.63
N VAL A 136 15.13 5.85 1.36
CA VAL A 136 16.11 5.70 0.29
C VAL A 136 16.21 7.03 -0.44
N THR A 137 17.36 7.34 -1.04
CA THR A 137 17.54 8.54 -1.83
C THR A 137 17.43 8.21 -3.31
N ILE A 138 16.43 8.77 -3.98
CA ILE A 138 16.20 8.63 -5.43
C ILE A 138 16.30 10.02 -6.05
N ASP A 139 17.17 10.18 -7.04
CA ASP A 139 17.39 11.47 -7.73
C ASP A 139 17.67 12.65 -6.78
N GLY A 140 18.34 12.38 -5.67
CA GLY A 140 18.73 13.39 -4.68
C GLY A 140 17.65 13.75 -3.67
N VAL A 141 16.48 13.11 -3.71
CA VAL A 141 15.40 13.31 -2.74
C VAL A 141 15.15 12.04 -1.92
N LYS A 142 14.77 12.22 -0.67
CA LYS A 142 14.40 11.11 0.21
C LYS A 142 13.01 10.59 -0.14
N VAL A 143 12.87 9.29 -0.16
CA VAL A 143 11.65 8.53 -0.41
C VAL A 143 11.51 7.51 0.73
N ALA A 144 10.33 7.36 1.30
CA ALA A 144 10.08 6.33 2.29
C ALA A 144 10.24 4.94 1.66
N LYS A 145 10.84 4.01 2.40
CA LYS A 145 10.85 2.61 1.98
C LYS A 145 9.48 1.97 2.17
N VAL A 146 9.24 0.90 1.45
CA VAL A 146 7.99 0.15 1.48
C VAL A 146 8.25 -1.24 2.07
N MET A 147 7.27 -1.78 2.78
CA MET A 147 7.26 -3.17 3.22
C MET A 147 5.86 -3.74 3.01
N PHE A 148 5.76 -5.02 2.70
CA PHE A 148 4.49 -5.72 2.66
C PHE A 148 4.35 -6.63 3.88
N VAL A 149 3.12 -6.73 4.41
CA VAL A 149 2.80 -7.66 5.50
C VAL A 149 1.73 -8.63 5.03
N VAL A 150 1.99 -9.91 5.21
CA VAL A 150 1.07 -10.99 4.85
C VAL A 150 0.65 -11.77 6.08
N GLY A 151 -0.65 -11.81 6.33
CA GLY A 151 -1.26 -12.54 7.42
C GLY A 151 -1.45 -14.01 7.06
N THR A 152 -0.68 -14.93 7.66
CA THR A 152 -0.71 -16.36 7.32
C THR A 152 -1.96 -17.09 7.78
N GLN A 153 -2.82 -16.44 8.60
CA GLN A 153 -4.14 -16.97 8.98
C GLN A 153 -5.25 -16.63 7.96
N ALA A 154 -4.98 -15.80 6.94
CA ALA A 154 -5.93 -15.59 5.86
C ALA A 154 -6.04 -16.88 5.02
N PRO A 155 -7.25 -17.31 4.60
CA PRO A 155 -7.44 -18.55 3.85
C PRO A 155 -6.60 -18.64 2.59
N ASP A 156 -6.48 -17.52 1.86
CA ASP A 156 -5.79 -17.42 0.58
C ASP A 156 -4.43 -16.71 0.70
N TYR A 157 -3.78 -16.79 1.88
CA TYR A 157 -2.56 -16.04 2.17
C TYR A 157 -1.43 -16.29 1.16
N LYS A 158 -1.38 -17.47 0.53
CA LYS A 158 -0.34 -17.77 -0.46
C LYS A 158 -0.48 -16.95 -1.74
N ASN A 159 -1.71 -16.60 -2.13
CA ASN A 159 -1.98 -15.72 -3.26
C ASN A 159 -1.57 -14.28 -2.89
N ASN A 160 -1.95 -13.83 -1.70
CA ASN A 160 -1.53 -12.52 -1.19
C ASN A 160 -0.01 -12.42 -1.02
N LEU A 161 0.65 -13.51 -0.59
CA LEU A 161 2.11 -13.59 -0.50
C LEU A 161 2.76 -13.46 -1.88
N ALA A 162 2.31 -14.25 -2.87
CA ALA A 162 2.85 -14.19 -4.22
C ALA A 162 2.68 -12.79 -4.86
N LEU A 163 1.54 -12.14 -4.60
CA LEU A 163 1.27 -10.77 -5.05
C LEU A 163 2.23 -9.77 -4.37
N ALA A 164 2.43 -9.88 -3.05
CA ALA A 164 3.34 -9.03 -2.29
C ALA A 164 4.81 -9.21 -2.74
N GLU A 165 5.24 -10.44 -2.97
CA GLU A 165 6.57 -10.75 -3.50
C GLU A 165 6.77 -10.15 -4.90
N LYS A 166 5.76 -10.24 -5.77
CA LYS A 166 5.82 -9.63 -7.09
C LYS A 166 5.90 -8.11 -7.03
N MET A 167 5.14 -7.49 -6.15
CA MET A 167 5.22 -6.05 -5.91
C MET A 167 6.61 -5.63 -5.38
N MET A 168 7.21 -6.43 -4.48
CA MET A 168 8.57 -6.20 -4.00
C MET A 168 9.60 -6.26 -5.14
N GLU A 169 9.49 -7.25 -6.04
CA GLU A 169 10.36 -7.34 -7.23
C GLU A 169 10.24 -6.07 -8.08
N LEU A 170 9.03 -5.66 -8.46
CA LEU A 170 8.78 -4.49 -9.30
C LEU A 170 9.31 -3.21 -8.65
N LEU A 171 9.05 -2.99 -7.36
CA LEU A 171 9.56 -1.81 -6.66
C LEU A 171 11.09 -1.77 -6.64
N ASN A 172 11.76 -2.92 -6.45
CA ASN A 172 13.22 -2.99 -6.43
C ASN A 172 13.84 -2.97 -7.84
N GLU A 173 13.08 -3.26 -8.90
CA GLU A 173 13.47 -2.99 -10.28
C GLU A 173 13.42 -1.49 -10.60
N ILE A 174 12.41 -0.76 -10.09
CA ILE A 174 12.33 0.70 -10.21
C ILE A 174 13.52 1.35 -9.49
N HIS A 175 13.74 0.99 -8.24
CA HIS A 175 14.91 1.44 -7.48
C HIS A 175 15.32 0.40 -6.42
N PRO A 176 16.60 -0.07 -6.44
CA PRO A 176 17.10 -0.99 -5.43
C PRO A 176 16.91 -0.46 -4.00
N GLN A 177 16.44 -1.31 -3.09
CA GLN A 177 16.13 -1.00 -1.69
C GLN A 177 14.88 -0.13 -1.46
N LEU A 178 14.08 0.14 -2.48
CA LEU A 178 12.81 0.85 -2.29
C LEU A 178 11.80 -0.01 -1.51
N CYS A 179 11.77 -1.31 -1.76
CA CYS A 179 11.04 -2.25 -0.92
C CYS A 179 12.01 -3.09 -0.07
N GLU A 180 11.77 -3.11 1.25
CA GLU A 180 12.67 -3.79 2.19
C GLU A 180 12.46 -5.29 2.22
N ARG A 181 11.20 -5.72 2.34
CA ARG A 181 10.83 -7.13 2.54
C ARG A 181 9.35 -7.37 2.39
N VAL A 182 8.98 -8.65 2.29
CA VAL A 182 7.66 -9.17 2.62
C VAL A 182 7.76 -9.87 3.98
N LEU A 183 6.91 -9.48 4.93
CA LEU A 183 6.87 -10.02 6.28
C LEU A 183 5.64 -10.91 6.45
N GLU A 184 5.84 -12.20 6.71
CA GLU A 184 4.76 -13.12 7.09
C GLU A 184 4.52 -13.06 8.60
N VAL A 185 3.26 -12.89 9.01
CA VAL A 185 2.86 -12.79 10.43
C VAL A 185 1.69 -13.73 10.71
N ASP A 186 1.75 -14.42 11.83
CA ASP A 186 0.70 -15.37 12.26
C ASP A 186 -0.55 -14.64 12.77
N THR A 187 -1.26 -13.97 11.83
CA THR A 187 -2.53 -13.29 12.03
C THR A 187 -3.25 -13.14 10.69
N ASN A 188 -4.43 -12.50 10.66
CA ASN A 188 -5.26 -12.37 9.47
C ASN A 188 -5.16 -10.99 8.79
N TYR A 189 -5.07 -9.90 9.55
CA TYR A 189 -5.01 -8.51 9.04
C TYR A 189 -6.12 -8.15 8.02
N ASN A 190 -7.35 -8.68 8.19
CA ASN A 190 -8.45 -8.50 7.24
C ASN A 190 -8.17 -9.00 5.79
N GLN A 191 -7.04 -9.67 5.55
CA GLN A 191 -6.68 -10.17 4.23
C GLN A 191 -7.55 -11.36 3.75
N ASN A 192 -8.43 -11.88 4.61
CA ASN A 192 -9.48 -12.83 4.24
C ASN A 192 -10.60 -12.21 3.40
N ILE A 193 -10.58 -10.89 3.15
CA ILE A 193 -11.55 -10.24 2.27
C ILE A 193 -11.38 -10.67 0.81
N SER A 194 -10.16 -10.99 0.39
CA SER A 194 -9.83 -11.38 -0.98
C SER A 194 -8.50 -12.13 -1.04
N ASP A 195 -8.35 -12.95 -2.07
CA ASP A 195 -7.08 -13.52 -2.53
C ASP A 195 -6.17 -12.49 -3.25
N HIS A 196 -6.65 -11.27 -3.39
CA HIS A 196 -5.93 -10.09 -3.90
C HIS A 196 -5.99 -8.96 -2.87
N ALA A 197 -5.37 -9.18 -1.70
CA ALA A 197 -5.32 -8.22 -0.60
C ALA A 197 -3.88 -7.95 -0.20
N LEU A 198 -3.48 -6.69 -0.24
CA LEU A 198 -2.16 -6.23 0.21
C LEU A 198 -2.31 -5.38 1.48
N LEU A 199 -1.46 -5.61 2.47
CA LEU A 199 -1.15 -4.66 3.52
C LEU A 199 0.20 -4.05 3.19
N ILE A 200 0.24 -2.73 3.03
CA ILE A 200 1.42 -1.98 2.62
C ILE A 200 1.82 -1.03 3.74
N GLU A 201 3.01 -1.22 4.28
CA GLU A 201 3.66 -0.29 5.18
C GLU A 201 4.51 0.69 4.35
N VAL A 202 4.17 1.97 4.38
CA VAL A 202 4.91 3.01 3.68
C VAL A 202 5.71 3.82 4.69
N GLY A 203 6.99 3.51 4.81
CA GLY A 203 7.84 4.08 5.84
C GLY A 203 7.40 3.74 7.25
N ASP A 204 7.81 4.57 8.21
CA ASP A 204 7.47 4.45 9.62
C ASP A 204 7.11 5.82 10.24
N ASN A 205 6.96 5.87 11.55
CA ASN A 205 6.65 7.11 12.28
C ASN A 205 7.85 8.07 12.43
N ALA A 206 8.97 7.80 11.78
CA ALA A 206 10.14 8.69 11.69
C ALA A 206 10.34 9.30 10.29
N VAL A 207 9.51 8.92 9.30
CA VAL A 207 9.52 9.55 7.98
C VAL A 207 8.53 10.71 7.92
N THR A 208 8.73 11.63 6.99
CA THR A 208 7.79 12.74 6.77
C THR A 208 6.64 12.30 5.84
N ALA A 209 5.49 12.96 5.97
CA ALA A 209 4.35 12.72 5.08
C ALA A 209 4.69 12.93 3.59
N GLU A 210 5.64 13.82 3.31
CA GLU A 210 6.11 14.06 1.94
C GLU A 210 6.96 12.91 1.39
N GLU A 211 7.81 12.30 2.23
CA GLU A 211 8.60 11.11 1.85
C GLU A 211 7.71 9.90 1.61
N ALA A 212 6.66 9.72 2.44
CA ALA A 212 5.66 8.68 2.26
C ALA A 212 4.83 8.90 0.98
N SER A 213 4.42 10.15 0.70
CA SER A 213 3.72 10.50 -0.55
C SER A 213 4.56 10.19 -1.79
N ARG A 214 5.86 10.49 -1.76
CA ARG A 214 6.75 10.12 -2.87
C ARG A 214 6.85 8.60 -3.08
N ALA A 215 6.87 7.83 -2.00
CA ALA A 215 6.85 6.37 -2.10
C ALA A 215 5.56 5.85 -2.73
N ALA A 216 4.41 6.46 -2.43
CA ALA A 216 3.13 6.10 -3.02
C ALA A 216 3.10 6.26 -4.55
N GLU A 217 3.83 7.23 -5.11
CA GLU A 217 3.96 7.39 -6.57
C GLU A 217 4.69 6.18 -7.20
N TYR A 218 5.72 5.66 -6.55
CA TYR A 218 6.43 4.45 -7.01
C TYR A 218 5.59 3.18 -6.81
N VAL A 219 4.81 3.10 -5.72
CA VAL A 219 3.86 2.00 -5.52
C VAL A 219 2.82 2.00 -6.65
N ALA A 220 2.30 3.18 -7.05
CA ALA A 220 1.39 3.30 -8.18
C ALA A 220 2.03 2.86 -9.49
N GLN A 221 3.30 3.22 -9.74
CA GLN A 221 4.02 2.76 -10.93
C GLN A 221 4.13 1.24 -10.97
N ALA A 222 4.54 0.59 -9.88
CA ALA A 222 4.65 -0.87 -9.78
C ALA A 222 3.28 -1.56 -9.97
N LEU A 223 2.21 -1.00 -9.38
CA LEU A 223 0.85 -1.50 -9.57
C LEU A 223 0.37 -1.34 -11.01
N ALA A 224 0.73 -0.25 -11.69
CA ALA A 224 0.38 -0.05 -13.09
C ALA A 224 1.08 -1.06 -14.02
N GLU A 225 2.34 -1.40 -13.73
CA GLU A 225 3.06 -2.46 -14.44
C GLU A 225 2.39 -3.81 -14.22
N LEU A 226 2.01 -4.11 -12.98
CA LEU A 226 1.27 -5.33 -12.63
C LEU A 226 -0.10 -5.35 -13.32
N HIS A 227 -0.83 -4.23 -13.32
CA HIS A 227 -2.14 -4.09 -13.96
C HIS A 227 -2.09 -4.38 -15.46
N GLY A 228 -1.09 -3.88 -16.18
CA GLY A 228 -0.92 -4.14 -17.62
C GLY A 228 -0.74 -5.61 -17.98
N VAL A 229 -0.59 -6.49 -17.00
CA VAL A 229 -0.37 -7.92 -17.15
C VAL A 229 -1.54 -8.75 -16.61
N MET A 230 -2.22 -8.28 -15.57
CA MET A 230 -3.23 -9.04 -14.83
C MET A 230 -4.69 -8.71 -15.22
N TRP A 231 -4.93 -7.57 -15.84
CA TRP A 231 -6.29 -7.10 -16.14
C TRP A 231 -6.57 -7.03 -17.65
#